data_f4d9c30eb3479d3265823ec35fdb88e9
#
_entry.id   f4d9c30eb3479d3265823ec35fdb88e9
#
_cell.length_a   1.000
_cell.length_b   1.000
_cell.length_c   1.000
_cell.angle_alpha   90.00
_cell.angle_beta   90.00
_cell.angle_gamma   90.00
#
_symmetry.space_group_name_H-M   'P 1'
#
loop_
_entity.id
_entity.type
_entity.pdbx_description
1 polymer ?
#
loop_
_entity_poly.entity_id
_entity_poly.type
_entity_poly.pdbx_seq_one_letter_code
_entity_poly.pdbx_strand_id
1 'polypeptide(L)'
;MNHHQSPRVATTLAVLLVLAFTACKTPQATQPKDTLAKLPPTPTDTLTPLPAWRYFFQDATLHNLIDTALHNNRDLKIMLQELVIAKSAIAAKRGTLLPTVTANIGAGVSKVGRYTAEGAGNVGTELTPGHNIPTVIPDLAPSLQVDWTIDLWQKLNSGKRAAVERFLASQAGQRALRGQLVADVAENYYTLLALDSKLAVVAQYITLQQKAVKLARIQKEADAETQLGVEKFEAELAKAQADEWQLRQAVVETEAHLNLLLGRFPAPIVRHAGDFLQLALPATVRIMPTQLLLQRADVQQAEHQLRAAKWDVEAARKAFLPSLNLSAALGLDAFNPKYLVRTPESVAFSVLGSFTAPLINRRAIQADFEQANALQIEALYNYDKALLTACGETHTLQAKLRNLAHYAQLKQLQDSALQRA
;
A
#
# COMPACT_ATOMS: atom_id res chain seq x y z
N MET A 1 -48.15 -42.04 -21.81
CA MET A 1 -47.10 -43.01 -21.48
C MET A 1 -46.40 -42.54 -20.23
N ASN A 2 -46.69 -43.18 -19.07
CA ASN A 2 -46.12 -42.82 -17.77
C ASN A 2 -44.71 -43.38 -17.64
N HIS A 3 -43.70 -42.53 -17.66
CA HIS A 3 -42.32 -42.90 -17.28
C HIS A 3 -42.24 -43.03 -15.76
N HIS A 4 -42.43 -44.24 -15.22
CA HIS A 4 -41.97 -44.60 -13.87
C HIS A 4 -40.44 -44.57 -13.86
N GLN A 5 -39.86 -43.42 -13.44
CA GLN A 5 -38.44 -43.41 -13.07
C GLN A 5 -38.26 -44.32 -11.86
N SER A 6 -37.48 -45.35 -11.99
CA SER A 6 -37.25 -46.35 -10.94
C SER A 6 -36.60 -45.68 -9.72
N PRO A 7 -37.08 -45.92 -8.47
CA PRO A 7 -36.54 -45.32 -7.24
C PRO A 7 -35.03 -45.62 -7.01
N ARG A 8 -34.48 -46.60 -7.69
CA ARG A 8 -33.05 -46.99 -7.66
C ARG A 8 -32.12 -45.96 -8.28
N VAL A 9 -32.54 -45.21 -9.30
CA VAL A 9 -31.72 -44.16 -9.93
C VAL A 9 -31.63 -42.94 -9.03
N ALA A 10 -32.72 -42.54 -8.37
CA ALA A 10 -32.73 -41.42 -7.41
C ALA A 10 -31.88 -41.74 -6.16
N THR A 11 -31.90 -42.96 -5.66
CA THR A 11 -31.07 -43.37 -4.51
C THR A 11 -29.60 -43.48 -4.85
N THR A 12 -29.22 -43.97 -6.04
CA THR A 12 -27.82 -43.98 -6.46
C THR A 12 -27.26 -42.56 -6.70
N LEU A 13 -28.06 -41.64 -7.23
CA LEU A 13 -27.68 -40.26 -7.42
C LEU A 13 -27.51 -39.54 -6.08
N ALA A 14 -28.39 -39.77 -5.10
CA ALA A 14 -28.29 -39.23 -3.74
C ALA A 14 -27.06 -39.76 -2.99
N VAL A 15 -26.75 -41.04 -3.12
CA VAL A 15 -25.53 -41.62 -2.51
C VAL A 15 -24.25 -41.09 -3.16
N LEU A 16 -24.20 -40.93 -4.48
CA LEU A 16 -23.09 -40.28 -5.17
C LEU A 16 -22.92 -38.81 -4.75
N LEU A 17 -24.01 -38.09 -4.55
CA LEU A 17 -23.97 -36.71 -4.06
C LEU A 17 -23.43 -36.63 -2.63
N VAL A 18 -23.86 -37.52 -1.73
CA VAL A 18 -23.37 -37.58 -0.33
C VAL A 18 -21.89 -37.99 -0.29
N LEU A 19 -21.44 -38.92 -1.10
CA LEU A 19 -20.03 -39.31 -1.23
C LEU A 19 -19.16 -38.16 -1.76
N ALA A 20 -19.66 -37.31 -2.65
CA ALA A 20 -18.96 -36.13 -3.15
C ALA A 20 -18.77 -35.07 -2.03
N PHE A 21 -19.75 -34.91 -1.12
CA PHE A 21 -19.63 -33.97 0.03
C PHE A 21 -18.63 -34.44 1.10
N THR A 22 -18.49 -35.74 1.34
CA THR A 22 -17.54 -36.29 2.30
C THR A 22 -16.08 -36.23 1.83
N ALA A 23 -15.85 -36.17 0.52
CA ALA A 23 -14.51 -36.08 -0.09
C ALA A 23 -13.91 -34.65 -0.04
N CYS A 24 -14.69 -33.62 0.27
CA CYS A 24 -14.25 -32.22 0.30
C CYS A 24 -13.62 -31.85 1.64
N LYS A 25 -12.51 -32.49 2.04
CA LYS A 25 -11.69 -32.00 3.17
C LYS A 25 -11.00 -30.71 2.76
N THR A 26 -11.33 -29.61 3.44
CA THR A 26 -10.62 -28.33 3.30
C THR A 26 -9.37 -28.35 4.16
N PRO A 27 -8.20 -27.91 3.67
CA PRO A 27 -6.98 -27.84 4.47
C PRO A 27 -7.15 -26.83 5.62
N GLN A 28 -6.43 -27.05 6.71
CA GLN A 28 -6.39 -26.11 7.82
C GLN A 28 -5.22 -25.14 7.63
N ALA A 29 -5.45 -23.85 7.88
CA ALA A 29 -4.40 -22.86 7.88
C ALA A 29 -3.40 -23.16 8.99
N THR A 30 -2.12 -23.14 8.67
CA THR A 30 -1.05 -23.28 9.66
C THR A 30 -0.96 -21.98 10.46
N GLN A 31 -1.11 -22.06 11.77
CA GLN A 31 -0.80 -20.93 12.64
C GLN A 31 0.67 -21.00 13.02
N PRO A 32 1.41 -19.88 12.94
CA PRO A 32 2.79 -19.86 13.42
C PRO A 32 2.82 -20.18 14.91
N LYS A 33 3.81 -20.96 15.33
CA LYS A 33 4.01 -21.33 16.73
C LYS A 33 4.60 -20.17 17.55
N ASP A 34 5.19 -19.19 16.86
CA ASP A 34 5.81 -18.04 17.50
C ASP A 34 4.73 -17.09 17.99
N THR A 35 4.81 -16.75 19.26
CA THR A 35 3.96 -15.75 19.86
C THR A 35 4.39 -14.37 19.39
N LEU A 36 3.43 -13.55 18.99
CA LEU A 36 3.65 -12.12 18.77
C LEU A 36 4.47 -11.51 19.90
N ALA A 37 5.38 -10.59 19.55
CA ALA A 37 6.16 -9.86 20.54
C ALA A 37 5.25 -9.32 21.64
N LYS A 38 5.53 -9.72 22.89
CA LYS A 38 4.79 -9.20 24.03
C LYS A 38 5.20 -7.76 24.25
N LEU A 39 4.29 -6.85 24.01
CA LEU A 39 4.48 -5.44 24.33
C LEU A 39 4.77 -5.30 25.83
N PRO A 40 5.78 -4.50 26.22
CA PRO A 40 6.08 -4.29 27.63
C PRO A 40 4.84 -3.71 28.32
N PRO A 41 4.52 -4.16 29.56
CA PRO A 41 3.43 -3.58 30.32
C PRO A 41 3.74 -2.11 30.60
N THR A 42 2.84 -1.23 30.24
CA THR A 42 2.94 0.21 30.54
C THR A 42 1.99 0.58 31.68
N PRO A 43 2.39 1.53 32.54
CA PRO A 43 1.48 2.08 33.53
C PRO A 43 0.24 2.66 32.86
N THR A 44 -0.90 2.48 33.48
CA THR A 44 -2.23 2.90 32.99
C THR A 44 -2.42 4.42 33.21
N ASP A 45 -1.47 5.22 32.73
CA ASP A 45 -1.65 6.67 32.79
C ASP A 45 -2.53 7.15 31.65
N THR A 46 -3.38 8.11 31.98
CA THR A 46 -4.37 8.73 31.10
C THR A 46 -3.75 9.09 29.75
N LEU A 47 -4.32 8.53 28.67
CA LEU A 47 -3.96 8.85 27.29
C LEU A 47 -4.21 10.33 27.04
N THR A 48 -3.15 11.14 27.13
CA THR A 48 -3.20 12.51 26.63
C THR A 48 -3.03 12.42 25.10
N PRO A 49 -4.02 12.86 24.30
CA PRO A 49 -3.86 12.87 22.85
C PRO A 49 -2.66 13.73 22.47
N LEU A 50 -1.82 13.23 21.57
CA LEU A 50 -0.70 13.99 21.04
C LEU A 50 -1.23 15.27 20.38
N PRO A 51 -0.65 16.46 20.66
CA PRO A 51 -1.08 17.70 20.03
C PRO A 51 -0.88 17.63 18.52
N ALA A 52 -1.80 18.21 17.76
CA ALA A 52 -1.61 18.34 16.33
C ALA A 52 -0.31 19.13 16.05
N TRP A 53 0.39 18.82 14.97
CA TRP A 53 1.67 19.42 14.62
C TRP A 53 1.65 20.98 14.62
N ARG A 54 0.50 21.59 14.30
CA ARG A 54 0.31 23.05 14.33
C ARG A 54 0.45 23.66 15.72
N TYR A 55 0.14 22.90 16.77
CA TYR A 55 0.33 23.35 18.16
C TYR A 55 1.71 22.98 18.70
N PHE A 56 2.36 21.99 18.07
CA PHE A 56 3.69 21.55 18.45
C PHE A 56 4.78 22.50 17.95
N PHE A 57 4.69 22.93 16.69
CA PHE A 57 5.60 23.91 16.11
C PHE A 57 4.97 25.30 16.22
N GLN A 58 5.77 26.33 16.58
CA GLN A 58 5.29 27.71 16.72
C GLN A 58 5.78 28.65 15.61
N ASP A 59 6.70 28.18 14.75
CA ASP A 59 7.28 28.96 13.67
C ASP A 59 6.31 29.05 12.47
N ALA A 60 5.90 30.29 12.13
CA ALA A 60 4.98 30.54 11.01
C ALA A 60 5.59 30.16 9.66
N THR A 61 6.92 30.31 9.48
CA THR A 61 7.61 29.92 8.24
C THR A 61 7.57 28.41 8.08
N LEU A 62 7.84 27.67 9.14
CA LEU A 62 7.74 26.21 9.15
C LEU A 62 6.32 25.75 8.87
N HIS A 63 5.29 26.40 9.42
CA HIS A 63 3.90 26.08 9.12
C HIS A 63 3.59 26.21 7.62
N ASN A 64 4.04 27.30 6.98
CA ASN A 64 3.84 27.51 5.56
C ASN A 64 4.57 26.46 4.70
N LEU A 65 5.78 26.04 5.10
CA LEU A 65 6.52 24.98 4.43
C LEU A 65 5.80 23.63 4.55
N ILE A 66 5.35 23.28 5.76
CA ILE A 66 4.58 22.04 5.99
C ILE A 66 3.28 22.04 5.18
N ASP A 67 2.52 23.14 5.18
CA ASP A 67 1.28 23.24 4.39
C ASP A 67 1.56 23.10 2.88
N THR A 68 2.65 23.74 2.40
CA THR A 68 3.08 23.61 1.01
C THR A 68 3.45 22.17 0.67
N ALA A 69 4.20 21.50 1.55
CA ALA A 69 4.56 20.09 1.37
C ALA A 69 3.32 19.20 1.34
N LEU A 70 2.42 19.34 2.31
CA LEU A 70 1.18 18.55 2.39
C LEU A 70 0.27 18.72 1.17
N HIS A 71 0.33 19.88 0.48
CA HIS A 71 -0.45 20.14 -0.72
C HIS A 71 0.24 19.67 -2.01
N ASN A 72 1.56 19.82 -2.10
CA ASN A 72 2.29 19.69 -3.35
C ASN A 72 3.15 18.42 -3.44
N ASN A 73 3.50 17.79 -2.32
CA ASN A 73 4.39 16.62 -2.31
C ASN A 73 3.91 15.53 -3.27
N ARG A 74 4.83 14.98 -4.05
CA ARG A 74 4.52 14.00 -5.11
C ARG A 74 4.19 12.63 -4.53
N ASP A 75 4.83 12.22 -3.45
CA ASP A 75 4.58 10.92 -2.83
C ASP A 75 3.18 10.87 -2.22
N LEU A 76 2.71 11.98 -1.61
CA LEU A 76 1.32 12.09 -1.15
C LEU A 76 0.32 12.02 -2.32
N LYS A 77 0.64 12.63 -3.46
CA LYS A 77 -0.22 12.56 -4.65
C LYS A 77 -0.25 11.14 -5.25
N ILE A 78 0.89 10.44 -5.25
CA ILE A 78 0.97 9.03 -5.66
C ILE A 78 0.13 8.18 -4.72
N MET A 79 0.28 8.33 -3.40
CA MET A 79 -0.50 7.58 -2.42
C MET A 79 -2.01 7.82 -2.53
N LEU A 80 -2.44 9.02 -2.92
CA LEU A 80 -3.86 9.29 -3.21
C LEU A 80 -4.35 8.47 -4.42
N GLN A 81 -3.53 8.28 -5.45
CA GLN A 81 -3.89 7.40 -6.57
C GLN A 81 -3.93 5.92 -6.14
N GLU A 82 -3.03 5.48 -5.28
CA GLU A 82 -3.08 4.13 -4.71
C GLU A 82 -4.38 3.87 -3.92
N LEU A 83 -4.90 4.88 -3.21
CA LEU A 83 -6.21 4.80 -2.57
C LEU A 83 -7.35 4.63 -3.59
N VAL A 84 -7.29 5.34 -4.73
CA VAL A 84 -8.27 5.17 -5.82
C VAL A 84 -8.17 3.77 -6.42
N ILE A 85 -6.95 3.26 -6.64
CA ILE A 85 -6.70 1.89 -7.13
C ILE A 85 -7.29 0.86 -6.15
N ALA A 86 -6.99 0.99 -4.86
CA ALA A 86 -7.50 0.08 -3.83
C ALA A 86 -9.03 0.13 -3.73
N LYS A 87 -9.64 1.32 -3.85
CA LYS A 87 -11.10 1.48 -3.90
C LYS A 87 -11.71 0.83 -5.15
N SER A 88 -11.05 0.95 -6.29
CA SER A 88 -11.48 0.30 -7.54
C SER A 88 -11.38 -1.22 -7.44
N ALA A 89 -10.37 -1.75 -6.74
CA ALA A 89 -10.27 -3.18 -6.46
C ALA A 89 -11.45 -3.71 -5.62
N ILE A 90 -11.96 -2.92 -4.67
CA ILE A 90 -13.19 -3.27 -3.93
C ILE A 90 -14.39 -3.32 -4.88
N ALA A 91 -14.52 -2.34 -5.77
CA ALA A 91 -15.61 -2.30 -6.74
C ALA A 91 -15.54 -3.51 -7.69
N ALA A 92 -14.36 -3.87 -8.18
CA ALA A 92 -14.13 -5.05 -9.00
C ALA A 92 -14.55 -6.34 -8.27
N LYS A 93 -14.12 -6.53 -7.02
CA LYS A 93 -14.52 -7.67 -6.19
C LYS A 93 -16.01 -7.68 -5.84
N ARG A 94 -16.64 -6.49 -5.73
CA ARG A 94 -18.09 -6.39 -5.58
C ARG A 94 -18.81 -6.79 -6.88
N GLY A 95 -18.27 -6.42 -8.02
CA GLY A 95 -18.80 -6.79 -9.35
C GLY A 95 -18.88 -8.30 -9.53
N THR A 96 -17.88 -9.07 -9.06
CA THR A 96 -17.90 -10.55 -9.18
C THR A 96 -19.01 -11.22 -8.35
N LEU A 97 -19.68 -10.52 -7.45
CA LEU A 97 -20.85 -11.02 -6.70
C LEU A 97 -22.17 -10.81 -7.44
N LEU A 98 -22.16 -10.00 -8.50
CA LEU A 98 -23.34 -9.65 -9.27
C LEU A 98 -23.39 -10.45 -10.57
N PRO A 99 -24.59 -10.70 -11.15
CA PRO A 99 -24.68 -11.29 -12.46
C PRO A 99 -24.09 -10.36 -13.52
N THR A 100 -23.41 -10.97 -14.50
CA THR A 100 -22.89 -10.29 -15.68
C THR A 100 -23.86 -10.51 -16.83
N VAL A 101 -24.26 -9.45 -17.50
CA VAL A 101 -25.13 -9.51 -18.69
C VAL A 101 -24.29 -9.13 -19.90
N THR A 102 -24.23 -10.02 -20.87
CA THR A 102 -23.51 -9.83 -22.15
C THR A 102 -24.47 -9.91 -23.32
N ALA A 103 -24.32 -9.03 -24.30
CA ALA A 103 -25.00 -9.12 -25.57
C ALA A 103 -24.06 -9.78 -26.58
N ASN A 104 -24.51 -10.87 -27.20
CA ASN A 104 -23.76 -11.60 -28.21
C ASN A 104 -24.51 -11.53 -29.53
N ILE A 105 -23.78 -11.35 -30.63
CA ILE A 105 -24.31 -11.48 -31.98
C ILE A 105 -23.49 -12.60 -32.64
N GLY A 106 -24.03 -13.82 -32.60
CA GLY A 106 -23.45 -14.97 -33.27
C GLY A 106 -23.82 -14.99 -34.74
N ALA A 107 -22.83 -15.16 -35.60
CA ALA A 107 -23.04 -15.48 -37.01
C ALA A 107 -22.08 -16.59 -37.40
N GLY A 108 -22.62 -17.71 -37.87
CA GLY A 108 -21.87 -18.89 -38.24
C GLY A 108 -22.39 -19.49 -39.53
N VAL A 109 -21.64 -20.45 -40.08
CA VAL A 109 -22.07 -21.31 -41.19
C VAL A 109 -21.62 -22.71 -40.86
N SER A 110 -22.54 -23.65 -40.90
CA SER A 110 -22.25 -25.06 -40.70
C SER A 110 -22.73 -25.91 -41.86
N LYS A 111 -22.03 -27.00 -42.10
CA LYS A 111 -22.45 -28.03 -43.06
C LYS A 111 -22.30 -29.40 -42.40
N VAL A 112 -23.41 -30.08 -42.19
CA VAL A 112 -23.41 -31.44 -41.65
C VAL A 112 -23.17 -32.45 -42.76
N GLY A 113 -22.31 -33.43 -42.49
CA GLY A 113 -22.04 -34.51 -43.47
C GLY A 113 -23.28 -35.31 -43.79
N ARG A 114 -23.57 -35.55 -45.09
CA ARG A 114 -24.78 -36.23 -45.54
C ARG A 114 -24.97 -37.67 -44.95
N TYR A 115 -23.89 -38.35 -44.63
CA TYR A 115 -23.94 -39.72 -44.12
C TYR A 115 -24.01 -39.79 -42.58
N THR A 116 -24.26 -38.69 -41.90
CA THR A 116 -24.62 -38.66 -40.48
C THR A 116 -26.13 -38.71 -40.32
N ALA A 117 -26.63 -39.13 -39.15
CA ALA A 117 -28.05 -39.18 -38.86
C ALA A 117 -28.75 -37.80 -39.07
N GLU A 118 -28.08 -36.74 -38.66
CA GLU A 118 -28.54 -35.35 -38.82
C GLU A 118 -28.55 -34.94 -40.29
N GLY A 119 -27.45 -35.16 -41.03
CA GLY A 119 -27.39 -34.79 -42.46
C GLY A 119 -28.30 -35.59 -43.36
N ALA A 120 -28.61 -36.83 -43.03
CA ALA A 120 -29.64 -37.64 -43.71
C ALA A 120 -31.06 -37.13 -43.41
N GLY A 121 -31.31 -36.71 -42.15
CA GLY A 121 -32.57 -36.10 -41.71
C GLY A 121 -32.86 -34.77 -42.39
N ASN A 122 -31.84 -33.88 -42.42
CA ASN A 122 -31.97 -32.53 -43.00
C ASN A 122 -32.39 -32.54 -44.49
N VAL A 123 -31.95 -33.54 -45.26
CA VAL A 123 -32.31 -33.65 -46.68
C VAL A 123 -33.79 -34.01 -46.90
N GLY A 124 -34.39 -34.78 -45.97
CA GLY A 124 -35.79 -35.25 -46.08
C GLY A 124 -36.79 -34.36 -45.29
N THR A 125 -36.32 -33.35 -44.55
CA THR A 125 -37.19 -32.56 -43.71
C THR A 125 -37.56 -31.24 -44.40
N GLU A 126 -38.85 -31.04 -44.62
CA GLU A 126 -39.39 -29.75 -45.08
C GLU A 126 -39.53 -28.77 -43.90
N LEU A 127 -38.98 -27.60 -44.04
CA LEU A 127 -39.12 -26.51 -43.09
C LEU A 127 -40.47 -25.76 -43.25
N THR A 128 -40.84 -25.58 -44.53
CA THR A 128 -42.15 -25.09 -44.98
C THR A 128 -42.53 -25.89 -46.21
N PRO A 129 -43.83 -26.02 -46.55
CA PRO A 129 -44.24 -26.80 -47.71
C PRO A 129 -43.44 -26.47 -48.98
N GLY A 130 -42.75 -27.47 -49.55
CA GLY A 130 -41.91 -27.33 -50.73
C GLY A 130 -40.48 -26.77 -50.50
N HIS A 131 -40.05 -26.54 -49.26
CA HIS A 131 -38.74 -25.96 -48.96
C HIS A 131 -38.02 -26.84 -47.90
N ASN A 132 -37.02 -27.59 -48.33
CA ASN A 132 -36.19 -28.40 -47.42
C ASN A 132 -35.15 -27.57 -46.73
N ILE A 133 -34.60 -28.13 -45.63
CA ILE A 133 -33.47 -27.53 -44.91
C ILE A 133 -32.26 -27.45 -45.87
N PRO A 134 -31.60 -26.28 -46.00
CA PRO A 134 -30.44 -26.12 -46.88
C PRO A 134 -29.27 -26.99 -46.41
N THR A 135 -28.45 -27.49 -47.33
CA THR A 135 -27.27 -28.34 -47.01
C THR A 135 -26.16 -27.54 -46.29
N VAL A 136 -26.11 -26.24 -46.49
CA VAL A 136 -25.25 -25.31 -45.78
C VAL A 136 -26.18 -24.43 -44.94
N ILE A 137 -26.01 -24.51 -43.64
CA ILE A 137 -26.91 -23.87 -42.68
C ILE A 137 -26.17 -22.66 -42.11
N PRO A 138 -26.54 -21.42 -42.49
CA PRO A 138 -26.12 -20.25 -41.74
C PRO A 138 -26.74 -20.30 -40.35
N ASP A 139 -26.05 -19.80 -39.38
CA ASP A 139 -26.50 -19.67 -38.00
C ASP A 139 -26.44 -18.20 -37.60
N LEU A 140 -27.57 -17.61 -37.23
CA LEU A 140 -27.69 -16.24 -36.81
C LEU A 140 -28.35 -16.22 -35.41
N ALA A 141 -27.57 -15.97 -34.38
CA ALA A 141 -28.00 -16.08 -33.00
C ALA A 141 -27.68 -14.82 -32.17
N PRO A 142 -28.37 -13.70 -32.40
CA PRO A 142 -28.29 -12.57 -31.46
C PRO A 142 -28.93 -12.95 -30.13
N SER A 143 -28.18 -12.80 -29.02
CA SER A 143 -28.64 -13.21 -27.70
C SER A 143 -28.14 -12.30 -26.59
N LEU A 144 -28.88 -12.24 -25.50
CA LEU A 144 -28.47 -11.73 -24.20
C LEU A 144 -28.16 -12.92 -23.29
N GLN A 145 -26.97 -12.95 -22.75
CA GLN A 145 -26.54 -13.99 -21.82
C GLN A 145 -26.30 -13.38 -20.44
N VAL A 146 -26.79 -14.07 -19.42
CA VAL A 146 -26.59 -13.73 -18.02
C VAL A 146 -25.80 -14.85 -17.39
N ASP A 147 -24.64 -14.54 -16.81
CA ASP A 147 -23.80 -15.46 -16.05
C ASP A 147 -23.67 -14.96 -14.63
N TRP A 148 -23.90 -15.83 -13.67
CA TRP A 148 -23.82 -15.51 -12.25
C TRP A 148 -23.25 -16.69 -11.45
N THR A 149 -22.19 -16.41 -10.69
CA THR A 149 -21.66 -17.34 -9.69
C THR A 149 -22.26 -17.01 -8.32
N ILE A 150 -23.07 -17.94 -7.80
CA ILE A 150 -23.71 -17.78 -6.49
C ILE A 150 -22.71 -18.11 -5.39
N ASP A 151 -22.40 -17.14 -4.52
CA ASP A 151 -21.38 -17.24 -3.47
C ASP A 151 -21.89 -17.99 -2.22
N LEU A 152 -22.21 -19.27 -2.37
CA LEU A 152 -22.77 -20.11 -1.29
C LEU A 152 -21.84 -20.19 -0.07
N TRP A 153 -20.54 -20.28 -0.30
CA TRP A 153 -19.53 -20.49 0.73
C TRP A 153 -18.83 -19.20 1.15
N GLN A 154 -19.26 -18.07 0.63
CA GLN A 154 -18.63 -16.77 0.86
C GLN A 154 -17.17 -16.70 0.41
N LYS A 155 -16.76 -17.41 -0.63
CA LYS A 155 -15.45 -17.34 -1.27
C LYS A 155 -15.21 -15.92 -1.83
N LEU A 156 -16.13 -15.48 -2.68
CA LEU A 156 -16.05 -14.17 -3.33
C LEU A 156 -16.19 -13.04 -2.31
N ASN A 157 -17.06 -13.19 -1.32
CA ASN A 157 -17.21 -12.23 -0.24
C ASN A 157 -15.94 -12.16 0.64
N SER A 158 -15.23 -13.26 0.88
CA SER A 158 -13.93 -13.24 1.56
C SER A 158 -12.90 -12.44 0.76
N GLY A 159 -12.82 -12.63 -0.57
CA GLY A 159 -11.97 -11.82 -1.44
C GLY A 159 -12.32 -10.32 -1.42
N LYS A 160 -13.61 -9.98 -1.35
CA LYS A 160 -14.05 -8.59 -1.17
C LYS A 160 -13.61 -8.03 0.18
N ARG A 161 -13.73 -8.79 1.27
CA ARG A 161 -13.27 -8.38 2.61
C ARG A 161 -11.76 -8.16 2.63
N ALA A 162 -10.98 -9.03 1.97
CA ALA A 162 -9.54 -8.83 1.81
C ALA A 162 -9.23 -7.50 1.09
N ALA A 163 -9.95 -7.17 0.01
CA ALA A 163 -9.79 -5.90 -0.68
C ALA A 163 -10.15 -4.68 0.19
N VAL A 164 -11.18 -4.78 1.04
CA VAL A 164 -11.54 -3.73 1.99
C VAL A 164 -10.42 -3.51 3.01
N GLU A 165 -9.84 -4.58 3.57
CA GLU A 165 -8.73 -4.46 4.51
C GLU A 165 -7.48 -3.85 3.84
N ARG A 166 -7.18 -4.20 2.58
CA ARG A 166 -6.11 -3.56 1.81
C ARG A 166 -6.35 -2.06 1.59
N PHE A 167 -7.58 -1.66 1.32
CA PHE A 167 -7.94 -0.24 1.24
C PHE A 167 -7.70 0.49 2.58
N LEU A 168 -8.09 -0.12 3.69
CA LEU A 168 -7.85 0.44 5.03
C LEU A 168 -6.34 0.49 5.34
N ALA A 169 -5.56 -0.50 4.90
CA ALA A 169 -4.10 -0.48 4.98
C ALA A 169 -3.50 0.70 4.21
N SER A 170 -3.94 0.92 2.96
CA SER A 170 -3.49 2.08 2.16
C SER A 170 -3.88 3.41 2.80
N GLN A 171 -5.06 3.49 3.43
CA GLN A 171 -5.49 4.67 4.17
C GLN A 171 -4.63 4.93 5.42
N ALA A 172 -4.25 3.88 6.14
CA ALA A 172 -3.31 3.98 7.25
C ALA A 172 -1.91 4.38 6.77
N GLY A 173 -1.42 3.81 5.66
CA GLY A 173 -0.17 4.19 5.01
C GLY A 173 -0.13 5.66 4.60
N GLN A 174 -1.22 6.20 4.07
CA GLN A 174 -1.32 7.64 3.77
C GLN A 174 -1.15 8.51 5.03
N ARG A 175 -1.75 8.09 6.16
CA ARG A 175 -1.58 8.82 7.44
C ARG A 175 -0.15 8.75 7.94
N ALA A 176 0.51 7.59 7.81
CA ALA A 176 1.91 7.41 8.15
C ALA A 176 2.80 8.32 7.32
N LEU A 177 2.62 8.33 5.98
CA LEU A 177 3.38 9.17 5.06
C LEU A 177 3.19 10.67 5.36
N ARG A 178 1.96 11.10 5.68
CA ARG A 178 1.72 12.49 6.11
C ARG A 178 2.48 12.86 7.38
N GLY A 179 2.49 11.98 8.36
CA GLY A 179 3.24 12.20 9.60
C GLY A 179 4.73 12.29 9.35
N GLN A 180 5.27 11.38 8.55
CA GLN A 180 6.68 11.36 8.17
C GLN A 180 7.06 12.63 7.40
N LEU A 181 6.26 13.05 6.41
CA LEU A 181 6.52 14.27 5.64
C LEU A 181 6.58 15.52 6.54
N VAL A 182 5.68 15.63 7.51
CA VAL A 182 5.72 16.74 8.49
C VAL A 182 7.01 16.71 9.29
N ALA A 183 7.45 15.54 9.75
CA ALA A 183 8.69 15.36 10.49
C ALA A 183 9.92 15.71 9.63
N ASP A 184 9.97 15.21 8.39
CA ASP A 184 11.08 15.44 7.47
C ASP A 184 11.23 16.92 7.09
N VAL A 185 10.12 17.62 6.83
CA VAL A 185 10.13 19.07 6.57
C VAL A 185 10.64 19.84 7.78
N ALA A 186 10.18 19.49 8.98
CA ALA A 186 10.62 20.15 10.21
C ALA A 186 12.12 19.87 10.48
N GLU A 187 12.58 18.63 10.34
CA GLU A 187 13.98 18.25 10.54
C GLU A 187 14.90 19.02 9.59
N ASN A 188 14.58 19.07 8.29
CA ASN A 188 15.37 19.79 7.31
C ASN A 188 15.35 21.31 7.55
N TYR A 189 14.22 21.86 7.95
CA TYR A 189 14.12 23.28 8.28
C TYR A 189 15.00 23.66 9.48
N TYR A 190 14.94 22.92 10.59
CA TYR A 190 15.80 23.16 11.74
C TYR A 190 17.28 22.86 11.46
N THR A 191 17.58 21.92 10.57
CA THR A 191 18.93 21.67 10.08
C THR A 191 19.48 22.89 9.33
N LEU A 192 18.66 23.53 8.48
CA LEU A 192 19.05 24.78 7.81
C LEU A 192 19.34 25.92 8.80
N LEU A 193 18.49 26.10 9.81
CA LEU A 193 18.74 27.11 10.84
C LEU A 193 20.04 26.85 11.61
N ALA A 194 20.33 25.58 11.91
CA ALA A 194 21.57 25.19 12.56
C ALA A 194 22.80 25.41 11.65
N LEU A 195 22.70 25.17 10.36
CA LEU A 195 23.76 25.41 9.37
C LEU A 195 24.03 26.91 9.23
N ASP A 196 22.99 27.75 9.17
CA ASP A 196 23.15 29.21 9.12
C ASP A 196 23.84 29.74 10.37
N SER A 197 23.46 29.25 11.57
CA SER A 197 24.09 29.59 12.82
C SER A 197 25.59 29.20 12.84
N LYS A 198 25.92 27.98 12.33
CA LYS A 198 27.30 27.53 12.18
C LYS A 198 28.10 28.42 11.23
N LEU A 199 27.50 28.77 10.07
CA LEU A 199 28.14 29.66 9.10
C LEU A 199 28.44 31.02 9.70
N ALA A 200 27.52 31.59 10.50
CA ALA A 200 27.75 32.86 11.20
C ALA A 200 28.95 32.79 12.19
N VAL A 201 29.05 31.69 12.93
CA VAL A 201 30.17 31.45 13.85
C VAL A 201 31.48 31.26 13.08
N VAL A 202 31.50 30.47 12.01
CA VAL A 202 32.70 30.26 11.21
C VAL A 202 33.16 31.57 10.54
N ALA A 203 32.24 32.40 10.04
CA ALA A 203 32.60 33.71 9.48
C ALA A 203 33.26 34.63 10.50
N GLN A 204 32.77 34.65 11.77
CA GLN A 204 33.43 35.36 12.85
C GLN A 204 34.82 34.77 13.16
N TYR A 205 34.92 33.43 13.19
CA TYR A 205 36.20 32.77 13.43
C TYR A 205 37.23 33.08 12.34
N ILE A 206 36.84 33.06 11.05
CA ILE A 206 37.70 33.49 9.95
C ILE A 206 38.21 34.92 10.13
N THR A 207 37.33 35.84 10.55
CA THR A 207 37.72 37.24 10.83
C THR A 207 38.76 37.32 11.96
N LEU A 208 38.60 36.53 13.03
CA LEU A 208 39.58 36.47 14.13
C LEU A 208 40.91 35.86 13.67
N GLN A 209 40.88 34.78 12.89
CA GLN A 209 42.08 34.14 12.34
C GLN A 209 42.85 35.08 11.38
N GLN A 210 42.15 35.87 10.55
CA GLN A 210 42.79 36.85 9.70
C GLN A 210 43.56 37.92 10.52
N LYS A 211 42.97 38.35 11.65
CA LYS A 211 43.68 39.29 12.59
C LYS A 211 44.86 38.60 13.25
N ALA A 212 44.75 37.31 13.64
CA ALA A 212 45.83 36.56 14.26
C ALA A 212 47.01 36.36 13.27
N VAL A 213 46.73 35.98 12.01
CA VAL A 213 47.78 35.89 10.96
C VAL A 213 48.49 37.23 10.80
N LYS A 214 47.75 38.36 10.72
CA LYS A 214 48.34 39.67 10.58
C LYS A 214 49.25 40.01 11.75
N LEU A 215 48.82 39.72 12.99
CA LEU A 215 49.62 39.97 14.20
C LEU A 215 50.88 39.11 14.22
N ALA A 216 50.77 37.78 13.91
CA ALA A 216 51.89 36.88 13.86
C ALA A 216 52.97 37.31 12.81
N ARG A 217 52.53 37.85 11.66
CA ARG A 217 53.45 38.40 10.64
C ARG A 217 54.20 39.64 11.17
N ILE A 218 53.53 40.56 11.84
CA ILE A 218 54.15 41.77 12.46
C ILE A 218 55.13 41.32 13.56
N GLN A 219 54.77 40.38 14.41
CA GLN A 219 55.64 39.85 15.45
C GLN A 219 56.88 39.14 14.87
N LYS A 220 56.76 38.47 13.74
CA LYS A 220 57.87 37.87 13.03
C LYS A 220 58.83 38.94 12.51
N GLU A 221 58.34 40.06 11.93
CA GLU A 221 59.17 41.19 11.48
C GLU A 221 59.95 41.84 12.66
N ALA A 222 59.41 41.71 13.87
CA ALA A 222 60.04 42.21 15.11
C ALA A 222 60.87 41.11 15.83
N ASP A 223 61.20 39.95 15.16
CA ASP A 223 61.90 38.79 15.72
C ASP A 223 61.25 38.19 17.00
N ALA A 224 59.96 38.50 17.27
CA ALA A 224 59.18 38.02 18.41
C ALA A 224 58.35 36.73 18.10
N GLU A 225 58.28 36.31 16.85
CA GLU A 225 57.62 35.04 16.40
C GLU A 225 58.41 34.34 15.33
N THR A 226 58.25 33.02 15.21
CA THR A 226 58.95 32.17 14.22
C THR A 226 58.16 32.06 12.92
N GLN A 227 58.85 31.74 11.83
CA GLN A 227 58.16 31.41 10.56
C GLN A 227 57.14 30.29 10.73
N LEU A 228 57.49 29.29 11.53
CA LEU A 228 56.61 28.16 11.87
C LEU A 228 55.31 28.61 12.52
N GLY A 229 55.38 29.64 13.43
CA GLY A 229 54.20 30.21 14.07
C GLY A 229 53.27 30.88 13.06
N VAL A 230 53.82 31.68 12.16
CA VAL A 230 53.02 32.32 11.09
C VAL A 230 52.33 31.26 10.21
N GLU A 231 53.05 30.25 9.76
CA GLU A 231 52.51 29.18 8.90
C GLU A 231 51.38 28.38 9.61
N LYS A 232 51.47 28.18 10.95
CA LYS A 232 50.38 27.56 11.71
C LYS A 232 49.10 28.40 11.68
N PHE A 233 49.20 29.73 11.87
CA PHE A 233 48.02 30.61 11.81
C PHE A 233 47.43 30.67 10.39
N GLU A 234 48.29 30.64 9.35
CA GLU A 234 47.84 30.58 7.95
C GLU A 234 47.14 29.28 7.64
N ALA A 235 47.66 28.17 8.14
CA ALA A 235 47.02 26.84 7.97
C ALA A 235 45.66 26.78 8.66
N GLU A 236 45.53 27.32 9.91
CA GLU A 236 44.23 27.37 10.59
C GLU A 236 43.23 28.31 9.90
N LEU A 237 43.68 29.41 9.30
CA LEU A 237 42.83 30.28 8.49
C LEU A 237 42.34 29.54 7.22
N ALA A 238 43.21 28.88 6.53
CA ALA A 238 42.84 28.10 5.34
C ALA A 238 41.87 26.99 5.65
N LYS A 239 42.06 26.29 6.80
CA LYS A 239 41.13 25.27 7.29
C LYS A 239 39.74 25.87 7.60
N ALA A 240 39.66 26.99 8.31
CA ALA A 240 38.40 27.65 8.61
C ALA A 240 37.64 28.05 7.31
N GLN A 241 38.38 28.56 6.32
CA GLN A 241 37.81 28.88 5.01
C GLN A 241 37.30 27.63 4.26
N ALA A 242 38.03 26.51 4.35
CA ALA A 242 37.58 25.25 3.78
C ALA A 242 36.30 24.74 4.47
N ASP A 243 36.23 24.80 5.80
CA ASP A 243 35.05 24.43 6.59
C ASP A 243 33.84 25.30 6.23
N GLU A 244 34.02 26.59 5.93
CA GLU A 244 32.94 27.47 5.43
C GLU A 244 32.33 26.93 4.13
N TRP A 245 33.17 26.55 3.16
CA TRP A 245 32.69 26.03 1.89
C TRP A 245 31.96 24.67 2.03
N GLN A 246 32.42 23.83 2.95
CA GLN A 246 31.72 22.59 3.29
C GLN A 246 30.33 22.85 3.90
N LEU A 247 30.21 23.83 4.79
CA LEU A 247 28.92 24.22 5.35
C LEU A 247 27.99 24.84 4.30
N ARG A 248 28.50 25.67 3.40
CA ARG A 248 27.73 26.20 2.27
C ARG A 248 27.18 25.09 1.36
N GLN A 249 27.98 24.07 1.09
CA GLN A 249 27.52 22.90 0.33
C GLN A 249 26.40 22.17 1.07
N ALA A 250 26.52 21.94 2.38
CA ALA A 250 25.47 21.32 3.19
C ALA A 250 24.16 22.12 3.17
N VAL A 251 24.23 23.47 3.15
CA VAL A 251 23.04 24.32 2.98
C VAL A 251 22.35 24.03 1.65
N VAL A 252 23.12 24.01 0.53
CA VAL A 252 22.56 23.75 -0.81
C VAL A 252 21.90 22.38 -0.87
N GLU A 253 22.54 21.35 -0.33
CA GLU A 253 21.99 19.98 -0.29
C GLU A 253 20.70 19.90 0.54
N THR A 254 20.67 20.54 1.71
CA THR A 254 19.49 20.54 2.58
C THR A 254 18.34 21.35 1.95
N GLU A 255 18.64 22.50 1.31
CA GLU A 255 17.64 23.25 0.55
C GLU A 255 17.09 22.46 -0.64
N ALA A 256 17.93 21.76 -1.37
CA ALA A 256 17.51 20.92 -2.49
C ALA A 256 16.58 19.78 -2.00
N HIS A 257 16.95 19.14 -0.88
CA HIS A 257 16.12 18.08 -0.28
C HIS A 257 14.78 18.63 0.22
N LEU A 258 14.79 19.78 0.92
CA LEU A 258 13.56 20.42 1.36
C LEU A 258 12.66 20.81 0.18
N ASN A 259 13.21 21.37 -0.90
CA ASN A 259 12.44 21.69 -2.10
C ASN A 259 11.83 20.44 -2.77
N LEU A 260 12.52 19.30 -2.73
CA LEU A 260 11.95 18.03 -3.17
C LEU A 260 10.72 17.64 -2.33
N LEU A 261 10.81 17.74 -1.01
CA LEU A 261 9.67 17.49 -0.11
C LEU A 261 8.51 18.44 -0.38
N LEU A 262 8.81 19.73 -0.70
CA LEU A 262 7.83 20.73 -1.09
C LEU A 262 7.24 20.50 -2.50
N GLY A 263 7.76 19.55 -3.27
CA GLY A 263 7.30 19.20 -4.63
C GLY A 263 7.59 20.28 -5.67
N ARG A 264 8.69 21.04 -5.52
CA ARG A 264 9.14 22.12 -6.41
C ARG A 264 10.61 22.00 -6.78
N PHE A 265 11.03 22.74 -7.81
CA PHE A 265 12.44 22.83 -8.19
C PHE A 265 13.27 23.55 -7.12
N PRO A 266 14.61 23.29 -7.05
CA PRO A 266 15.50 23.94 -6.10
C PRO A 266 15.38 25.48 -6.15
N ALA A 267 15.12 26.06 -4.99
CA ALA A 267 15.03 27.50 -4.79
C ALA A 267 15.46 27.84 -3.34
N PRO A 268 15.97 29.03 -3.07
CA PRO A 268 16.30 29.44 -1.72
C PRO A 268 15.09 29.34 -0.79
N ILE A 269 15.34 28.89 0.45
CA ILE A 269 14.32 28.79 1.49
C ILE A 269 14.40 30.04 2.36
N VAL A 270 13.31 30.81 2.38
CA VAL A 270 13.20 31.99 3.26
C VAL A 270 13.16 31.50 4.71
N ARG A 271 14.06 32.03 5.55
CA ARG A 271 14.18 31.64 6.96
C ARG A 271 14.86 32.76 7.78
N HIS A 272 14.65 32.73 9.07
CA HIS A 272 15.26 33.71 9.99
C HIS A 272 16.04 32.93 11.05
N ALA A 273 17.37 32.97 10.98
CA ALA A 273 18.25 32.23 11.89
C ALA A 273 18.48 32.93 13.25
N GLY A 274 18.04 34.18 13.41
CA GLY A 274 18.44 35.04 14.51
C GLY A 274 18.15 34.49 15.93
N ASP A 275 17.08 33.72 16.09
CA ASP A 275 16.63 33.24 17.41
C ASP A 275 16.77 31.73 17.61
N PHE A 276 17.48 31.02 16.69
CA PHE A 276 17.56 29.54 16.72
C PHE A 276 18.10 29.01 18.05
N LEU A 277 19.13 29.66 18.63
CA LEU A 277 19.73 29.21 19.88
C LEU A 277 18.87 29.51 21.13
N GLN A 278 17.83 30.34 20.98
CA GLN A 278 16.90 30.70 22.05
C GLN A 278 15.59 29.88 22.01
N LEU A 279 15.43 29.01 21.01
CA LEU A 279 14.24 28.18 20.89
C LEU A 279 14.07 27.28 22.11
N ALA A 280 12.95 27.47 22.82
CA ALA A 280 12.58 26.58 23.92
C ALA A 280 12.27 25.18 23.38
N LEU A 281 12.95 24.18 23.92
CA LEU A 281 12.65 22.80 23.60
C LEU A 281 11.27 22.41 24.15
N PRO A 282 10.38 21.77 23.38
CA PRO A 282 9.09 21.34 23.89
C PRO A 282 9.28 20.32 25.04
N ALA A 283 8.34 20.34 25.99
CA ALA A 283 8.36 19.41 27.11
C ALA A 283 8.34 17.96 26.60
N THR A 284 9.31 17.16 27.02
CA THR A 284 9.43 15.77 26.58
C THR A 284 8.38 14.90 27.25
N VAL A 285 7.64 14.13 26.47
CA VAL A 285 6.78 13.05 26.99
C VAL A 285 7.68 11.95 27.55
N ARG A 286 7.65 11.75 28.87
CA ARG A 286 8.58 10.83 29.55
C ARG A 286 8.34 9.35 29.26
N ILE A 287 7.12 8.95 28.96
CA ILE A 287 6.75 7.56 28.73
C ILE A 287 5.70 7.54 27.63
N MET A 288 5.90 6.70 26.61
CA MET A 288 4.90 6.46 25.60
C MET A 288 4.09 5.22 25.99
N PRO A 289 2.79 5.35 26.30
CA PRO A 289 1.94 4.19 26.60
C PRO A 289 1.89 3.23 25.42
N THR A 290 1.88 1.92 25.69
CA THR A 290 1.76 0.87 24.66
C THR A 290 0.57 1.09 23.73
N GLN A 291 -0.52 1.64 24.26
CA GLN A 291 -1.73 1.98 23.50
C GLN A 291 -1.46 3.02 22.39
N LEU A 292 -0.54 3.99 22.59
CA LEU A 292 -0.16 4.94 21.56
C LEU A 292 0.66 4.30 20.45
N LEU A 293 1.46 3.26 20.77
CA LEU A 293 2.18 2.49 19.74
C LEU A 293 1.21 1.76 18.80
N LEU A 294 0.11 1.21 19.34
CA LEU A 294 -0.93 0.56 18.53
C LEU A 294 -1.75 1.55 17.69
N GLN A 295 -1.75 2.84 18.05
CA GLN A 295 -2.40 3.90 17.28
C GLN A 295 -1.52 4.47 16.16
N ARG A 296 -0.24 4.09 16.11
CA ARG A 296 0.66 4.50 15.01
C ARG A 296 0.10 4.02 13.67
N ALA A 297 0.13 4.89 12.69
CA ALA A 297 -0.47 4.62 11.39
C ALA A 297 0.27 3.51 10.62
N ASP A 298 1.59 3.37 10.78
CA ASP A 298 2.40 2.30 10.21
C ASP A 298 2.06 0.93 10.83
N VAL A 299 1.84 0.86 12.13
CA VAL A 299 1.39 -0.36 12.83
C VAL A 299 -0.03 -0.75 12.38
N GLN A 300 -0.94 0.23 12.27
CA GLN A 300 -2.29 -0.01 11.76
C GLN A 300 -2.29 -0.48 10.30
N GLN A 301 -1.38 0.04 9.48
CA GLN A 301 -1.20 -0.42 8.10
C GLN A 301 -0.84 -1.91 8.07
N ALA A 302 0.15 -2.32 8.87
CA ALA A 302 0.58 -3.71 8.94
C ALA A 302 -0.53 -4.62 9.51
N GLU A 303 -1.30 -4.15 10.49
CA GLU A 303 -2.46 -4.88 11.04
C GLU A 303 -3.53 -5.13 9.98
N HIS A 304 -3.90 -4.12 9.19
CA HIS A 304 -4.86 -4.27 8.11
C HIS A 304 -4.34 -5.20 7.00
N GLN A 305 -3.03 -5.17 6.69
CA GLN A 305 -2.42 -6.13 5.75
C GLN A 305 -2.53 -7.57 6.27
N LEU A 306 -2.29 -7.80 7.55
CA LEU A 306 -2.46 -9.11 8.19
C LEU A 306 -3.92 -9.57 8.13
N ARG A 307 -4.87 -8.68 8.39
CA ARG A 307 -6.31 -8.99 8.27
C ARG A 307 -6.70 -9.33 6.84
N ALA A 308 -6.17 -8.61 5.85
CA ALA A 308 -6.38 -8.90 4.45
C ALA A 308 -5.88 -10.31 4.08
N ALA A 309 -4.65 -10.64 4.47
CA ALA A 309 -4.06 -11.96 4.23
C ALA A 309 -4.86 -13.10 4.87
N LYS A 310 -5.43 -12.90 6.07
CA LYS A 310 -6.35 -13.87 6.70
C LYS A 310 -7.60 -14.12 5.84
N TRP A 311 -8.18 -13.08 5.25
CA TRP A 311 -9.31 -13.22 4.35
C TRP A 311 -8.94 -13.91 3.04
N ASP A 312 -7.70 -13.72 2.53
CA ASP A 312 -7.23 -14.44 1.34
C ASP A 312 -7.07 -15.94 1.61
N VAL A 313 -6.54 -16.32 2.77
CA VAL A 313 -6.47 -17.74 3.17
C VAL A 313 -7.87 -18.34 3.25
N GLU A 314 -8.84 -17.62 3.82
CA GLU A 314 -10.24 -18.08 3.85
C GLU A 314 -10.83 -18.21 2.44
N ALA A 315 -10.53 -17.31 1.52
CA ALA A 315 -10.97 -17.40 0.14
C ALA A 315 -10.33 -18.60 -0.59
N ALA A 316 -9.03 -18.80 -0.40
CA ALA A 316 -8.28 -19.93 -0.99
C ALA A 316 -8.76 -21.28 -0.43
N ARG A 317 -9.03 -21.38 0.87
CA ARG A 317 -9.59 -22.56 1.51
C ARG A 317 -10.95 -22.93 0.92
N LYS A 318 -11.79 -21.92 0.65
CA LYS A 318 -13.12 -22.13 0.04
C LYS A 318 -13.08 -22.50 -1.44
N ALA A 319 -11.93 -22.37 -2.11
CA ALA A 319 -11.75 -22.83 -3.49
C ALA A 319 -11.80 -24.37 -3.64
N PHE A 320 -11.62 -25.11 -2.54
CA PHE A 320 -11.80 -26.57 -2.53
C PHE A 320 -13.28 -26.99 -2.55
N LEU A 321 -14.20 -26.07 -2.25
CA LEU A 321 -15.64 -26.35 -2.20
C LEU A 321 -16.28 -26.19 -3.58
N PRO A 322 -17.38 -26.88 -3.85
CA PRO A 322 -18.09 -26.76 -5.12
C PRO A 322 -18.60 -25.33 -5.36
N SER A 323 -18.59 -24.91 -6.62
CA SER A 323 -19.19 -23.63 -7.05
C SER A 323 -20.54 -23.84 -7.73
N LEU A 324 -21.51 -22.97 -7.46
CA LEU A 324 -22.80 -22.93 -8.13
C LEU A 324 -22.78 -21.78 -9.13
N ASN A 325 -22.89 -22.14 -10.42
CA ASN A 325 -22.98 -21.17 -11.50
C ASN A 325 -24.37 -21.26 -12.14
N LEU A 326 -24.98 -20.11 -12.36
CA LEU A 326 -26.24 -19.95 -13.07
C LEU A 326 -25.96 -19.22 -14.37
N SER A 327 -26.33 -19.84 -15.50
CA SER A 327 -26.27 -19.21 -16.82
C SER A 327 -27.67 -19.19 -17.42
N ALA A 328 -28.08 -18.06 -17.96
CA ALA A 328 -29.32 -17.93 -18.70
C ALA A 328 -29.06 -17.19 -20.00
N ALA A 329 -29.67 -17.65 -21.08
CA ALA A 329 -29.62 -16.95 -22.36
C ALA A 329 -31.02 -16.78 -22.91
N LEU A 330 -31.27 -15.63 -23.53
CA LEU A 330 -32.47 -15.31 -24.27
C LEU A 330 -32.06 -14.61 -25.56
N GLY A 331 -32.53 -15.14 -26.68
CA GLY A 331 -32.15 -14.61 -27.98
C GLY A 331 -33.11 -15.01 -29.09
N LEU A 332 -32.68 -14.72 -30.29
CA LEU A 332 -33.30 -15.19 -31.51
C LEU A 332 -32.31 -16.11 -32.19
N ASP A 333 -32.80 -17.20 -32.78
CA ASP A 333 -31.99 -18.19 -33.48
C ASP A 333 -32.68 -18.56 -34.78
N ALA A 334 -31.95 -18.39 -35.89
CA ALA A 334 -32.48 -18.79 -37.20
C ALA A 334 -31.36 -18.91 -38.23
N PHE A 335 -31.48 -19.87 -39.12
CA PHE A 335 -30.55 -20.04 -40.24
C PHE A 335 -30.81 -19.10 -41.43
N ASN A 336 -31.86 -18.28 -41.40
CA ASN A 336 -32.13 -17.29 -42.43
C ASN A 336 -32.64 -15.99 -41.80
N PRO A 337 -32.10 -14.83 -42.20
CA PRO A 337 -32.51 -13.53 -41.67
C PRO A 337 -34.03 -13.26 -41.73
N LYS A 338 -34.72 -13.83 -42.72
CA LYS A 338 -36.18 -13.73 -42.85
C LYS A 338 -36.95 -14.41 -41.73
N TYR A 339 -36.38 -15.48 -41.15
CA TYR A 339 -36.99 -16.21 -40.05
C TYR A 339 -36.58 -15.62 -38.69
N LEU A 340 -35.46 -14.91 -38.60
CA LEU A 340 -34.98 -14.33 -37.37
C LEU A 340 -35.99 -13.37 -36.75
N VAL A 341 -36.72 -12.62 -37.59
CA VAL A 341 -37.75 -11.64 -37.17
C VAL A 341 -39.14 -12.26 -36.97
N ARG A 342 -39.31 -13.53 -37.20
CA ARG A 342 -40.57 -14.24 -36.96
C ARG A 342 -40.64 -14.73 -35.53
N THR A 343 -41.31 -13.94 -34.69
CA THR A 343 -41.57 -14.32 -33.30
C THR A 343 -43.00 -14.85 -33.16
N PRO A 344 -43.24 -15.87 -32.30
CA PRO A 344 -42.29 -16.44 -31.28
C PRO A 344 -41.35 -17.56 -31.82
N GLU A 345 -41.43 -18.01 -33.08
CA GLU A 345 -40.77 -19.19 -33.61
C GLU A 345 -39.23 -19.11 -33.56
N SER A 346 -38.70 -17.89 -33.70
CA SER A 346 -37.23 -17.64 -33.61
C SER A 346 -36.72 -17.42 -32.20
N VAL A 347 -37.60 -17.29 -31.20
CA VAL A 347 -37.16 -17.03 -29.82
C VAL A 347 -36.56 -18.30 -29.23
N ALA A 348 -35.29 -18.22 -28.85
CA ALA A 348 -34.57 -19.26 -28.15
C ALA A 348 -34.22 -18.80 -26.74
N PHE A 349 -34.40 -19.64 -25.74
CA PHE A 349 -33.95 -19.36 -24.37
C PHE A 349 -33.37 -20.62 -23.74
N SER A 350 -32.45 -20.43 -22.84
CA SER A 350 -31.89 -21.47 -22.00
C SER A 350 -31.64 -20.96 -20.58
N VAL A 351 -31.84 -21.85 -19.60
CA VAL A 351 -31.47 -21.61 -18.22
C VAL A 351 -30.77 -22.85 -17.72
N LEU A 352 -29.52 -22.70 -17.26
CA LEU A 352 -28.68 -23.77 -16.78
C LEU A 352 -28.11 -23.45 -15.43
N GLY A 353 -28.38 -24.29 -14.43
CA GLY A 353 -27.67 -24.29 -13.15
C GLY A 353 -26.61 -25.39 -13.15
N SER A 354 -25.35 -25.03 -12.92
CA SER A 354 -24.26 -26.02 -12.84
C SER A 354 -23.58 -25.99 -11.47
N PHE A 355 -23.42 -27.17 -10.87
CA PHE A 355 -22.73 -27.34 -9.60
C PHE A 355 -21.41 -28.07 -9.88
N THR A 356 -20.29 -27.34 -9.83
CA THR A 356 -18.97 -27.82 -10.24
C THR A 356 -18.05 -27.97 -9.04
N ALA A 357 -17.50 -29.18 -8.83
CA ALA A 357 -16.53 -29.47 -7.79
C ALA A 357 -15.21 -29.99 -8.38
N PRO A 358 -14.06 -29.50 -7.96
CA PRO A 358 -12.78 -30.06 -8.35
C PRO A 358 -12.53 -31.36 -7.59
N LEU A 359 -12.62 -32.50 -8.27
CA LEU A 359 -12.45 -33.84 -7.65
C LEU A 359 -11.02 -34.38 -7.79
N ILE A 360 -10.39 -34.19 -8.95
CA ILE A 360 -9.07 -34.71 -9.31
C ILE A 360 -8.16 -33.53 -9.70
N ASN A 361 -6.84 -33.70 -9.54
CA ASN A 361 -5.83 -32.69 -9.88
C ASN A 361 -6.04 -31.31 -9.19
N ARG A 362 -6.14 -31.34 -7.87
CA ARG A 362 -6.30 -30.14 -7.04
C ARG A 362 -4.98 -29.41 -6.77
N ARG A 363 -3.88 -29.76 -7.45
CA ARG A 363 -2.54 -29.22 -7.19
C ARG A 363 -2.48 -27.69 -7.28
N ALA A 364 -3.16 -27.08 -8.28
CA ALA A 364 -3.21 -25.64 -8.43
C ALA A 364 -3.93 -24.98 -7.24
N ILE A 365 -5.09 -25.50 -6.83
CA ILE A 365 -5.85 -24.98 -5.68
C ILE A 365 -5.06 -25.16 -4.37
N GLN A 366 -4.33 -26.28 -4.24
CA GLN A 366 -3.48 -26.51 -3.09
C GLN A 366 -2.29 -25.53 -3.06
N ALA A 367 -1.65 -25.29 -4.21
CA ALA A 367 -0.56 -24.30 -4.32
C ALA A 367 -1.06 -22.88 -3.99
N ASP A 368 -2.23 -22.49 -4.50
CA ASP A 368 -2.85 -21.20 -4.16
C ASP A 368 -3.13 -21.06 -2.65
N PHE A 369 -3.59 -22.16 -2.02
CA PHE A 369 -3.81 -22.17 -0.58
C PHE A 369 -2.50 -22.09 0.21
N GLU A 370 -1.48 -22.86 -0.17
CA GLU A 370 -0.15 -22.85 0.46
C GLU A 370 0.49 -21.46 0.31
N GLN A 371 0.38 -20.82 -0.86
CA GLN A 371 0.84 -19.46 -1.10
C GLN A 371 0.10 -18.45 -0.20
N ALA A 372 -1.23 -18.53 -0.15
CA ALA A 372 -2.03 -17.63 0.70
C ALA A 372 -1.66 -17.80 2.19
N ASN A 373 -1.44 -19.04 2.65
CA ASN A 373 -1.03 -19.33 4.00
C ASN A 373 0.39 -18.78 4.31
N ALA A 374 1.34 -18.92 3.38
CA ALA A 374 2.67 -18.36 3.51
C ALA A 374 2.63 -16.82 3.58
N LEU A 375 1.85 -16.17 2.72
CA LEU A 375 1.63 -14.71 2.74
C LEU A 375 0.97 -14.23 4.05
N GLN A 376 0.08 -15.03 4.64
CA GLN A 376 -0.49 -14.71 5.97
C GLN A 376 0.59 -14.75 7.05
N ILE A 377 1.47 -15.74 7.05
CA ILE A 377 2.58 -15.86 8.01
C ILE A 377 3.56 -14.70 7.80
N GLU A 378 3.90 -14.37 6.56
CA GLU A 378 4.72 -13.20 6.23
C GLU A 378 4.10 -11.91 6.77
N ALA A 379 2.80 -11.69 6.54
CA ALA A 379 2.09 -10.51 7.04
C ALA A 379 2.07 -10.45 8.58
N LEU A 380 2.04 -11.60 9.27
CA LEU A 380 2.16 -11.67 10.72
C LEU A 380 3.54 -11.20 11.19
N TYR A 381 4.62 -11.69 10.56
CA TYR A 381 5.98 -11.26 10.89
C TYR A 381 6.22 -9.78 10.54
N ASN A 382 5.62 -9.27 9.48
CA ASN A 382 5.67 -7.85 9.13
C ASN A 382 4.94 -6.98 10.17
N TYR A 383 3.81 -7.43 10.70
CA TYR A 383 3.12 -6.76 11.81
C TYR A 383 3.96 -6.76 13.09
N ASP A 384 4.56 -7.89 13.44
CA ASP A 384 5.45 -8.03 14.60
C ASP A 384 6.68 -7.11 14.45
N LYS A 385 7.31 -7.10 13.28
CA LYS A 385 8.41 -6.20 12.94
C LYS A 385 8.01 -4.73 13.08
N ALA A 386 6.80 -4.33 12.63
CA ALA A 386 6.32 -2.95 12.78
C ALA A 386 6.19 -2.55 14.25
N LEU A 387 5.69 -3.44 15.10
CA LEU A 387 5.61 -3.22 16.55
C LEU A 387 6.99 -3.07 17.19
N LEU A 388 7.93 -3.95 16.86
CA LEU A 388 9.31 -3.91 17.37
C LEU A 388 10.01 -2.62 16.94
N THR A 389 9.85 -2.23 15.67
CA THR A 389 10.41 -0.99 15.12
C THR A 389 9.84 0.23 15.85
N ALA A 390 8.51 0.30 16.01
CA ALA A 390 7.85 1.39 16.71
C ALA A 390 8.33 1.53 18.17
N CYS A 391 8.49 0.42 18.87
CA CYS A 391 9.01 0.38 20.23
C CYS A 391 10.48 0.83 20.28
N GLY A 392 11.33 0.30 19.40
CA GLY A 392 12.75 0.64 19.32
C GLY A 392 12.99 2.11 18.98
N GLU A 393 12.28 2.66 18.02
CA GLU A 393 12.35 4.08 17.66
C GLU A 393 11.97 4.97 18.84
N THR A 394 10.87 4.66 19.50
CA THR A 394 10.43 5.44 20.66
C THR A 394 11.45 5.42 21.78
N HIS A 395 11.98 4.25 22.12
CA HIS A 395 13.02 4.12 23.15
C HIS A 395 14.30 4.89 22.77
N THR A 396 14.75 4.77 21.53
CA THR A 396 15.96 5.45 21.03
C THR A 396 15.79 6.94 21.03
N LEU A 397 14.65 7.47 20.56
CA LEU A 397 14.37 8.90 20.54
C LEU A 397 14.29 9.51 21.95
N GLN A 398 13.68 8.81 22.90
CA GLN A 398 13.64 9.26 24.30
C GLN A 398 15.05 9.30 24.93
N ALA A 399 15.87 8.28 24.66
CA ALA A 399 17.26 8.27 25.10
C ALA A 399 18.07 9.40 24.46
N LYS A 400 17.91 9.63 23.14
CA LYS A 400 18.55 10.72 22.40
C LYS A 400 18.21 12.08 22.99
N LEU A 401 16.94 12.35 23.28
CA LEU A 401 16.51 13.63 23.88
C LEU A 401 17.18 13.87 25.24
N ARG A 402 17.21 12.84 26.13
CA ARG A 402 17.89 12.96 27.44
C ARG A 402 19.38 13.23 27.29
N ASN A 403 20.04 12.46 26.43
CA ASN A 403 21.48 12.57 26.22
C ASN A 403 21.87 13.93 25.62
N LEU A 404 21.08 14.43 24.64
CA LEU A 404 21.30 15.75 24.05
C LEU A 404 21.08 16.90 25.05
N ALA A 405 20.11 16.77 25.96
CA ALA A 405 19.90 17.77 27.01
C ALA A 405 21.13 17.86 27.95
N HIS A 406 21.66 16.71 28.40
CA HIS A 406 22.90 16.68 29.21
C HIS A 406 24.12 17.17 28.43
N TYR A 407 24.25 16.80 27.17
CA TYR A 407 25.32 17.29 26.29
C TYR A 407 25.29 18.81 26.16
N ALA A 408 24.13 19.42 25.93
CA ALA A 408 23.95 20.85 25.81
C ALA A 408 24.35 21.57 27.09
N GLN A 409 23.95 21.05 28.27
CA GLN A 409 24.34 21.60 29.57
C GLN A 409 25.86 21.62 29.78
N LEU A 410 26.53 20.49 29.47
CA LEU A 410 27.98 20.42 29.60
C LEU A 410 28.72 21.34 28.62
N LYS A 411 28.18 21.49 27.40
CA LYS A 411 28.75 22.44 26.42
C LYS A 411 28.61 23.92 26.87
N GLN A 412 27.49 24.29 27.46
CA GLN A 412 27.32 25.64 28.08
C GLN A 412 28.30 25.89 29.23
N LEU A 413 28.54 24.87 30.07
CA LEU A 413 29.55 24.95 31.12
C LEU A 413 30.96 25.11 30.56
N GLN A 414 31.30 24.33 29.52
CA GLN A 414 32.58 24.43 28.80
C GLN A 414 32.78 25.85 28.23
N ASP A 415 31.79 26.37 27.53
CA ASP A 415 31.84 27.69 26.92
C ASP A 415 32.05 28.80 28.01
N SER A 416 31.24 28.76 29.08
CA SER A 416 31.37 29.71 30.19
C SER A 416 32.72 29.61 30.94
N ALA A 417 33.36 28.43 30.94
CA ALA A 417 34.71 28.26 31.50
C ALA A 417 35.78 28.88 30.58
N LEU A 418 35.66 28.65 29.27
CA LEU A 418 36.60 29.20 28.27
C LEU A 418 36.51 30.72 28.16
N GLN A 419 35.31 31.30 28.34
CA GLN A 419 35.15 32.76 28.36
C GLN A 419 35.78 33.41 29.59
N ARG A 420 36.00 32.69 30.69
CA ARG A 420 36.65 33.18 31.94
C ARG A 420 38.15 32.98 31.96
N ALA A 421 38.69 32.08 31.11
CA ALA A 421 40.10 31.80 30.99
C ALA A 421 40.79 32.77 30.05
#